data_e612a60bd1108ebed1cf4e51bc59a6c9
#
_entry.id   e612a60bd1108ebed1cf4e51bc59a6c9
#
_cell.length_a   1.000
_cell.length_b   1.000
_cell.length_c   1.000
_cell.angle_alpha   90.00
_cell.angle_beta   90.00
_cell.angle_gamma   90.00
#
_symmetry.space_group_name_H-M   'P 1'
#
loop_
_entity.id
_entity.type
_entity.pdbx_description
1 polymer ?
#
loop_
_entity_poly.entity_id
_entity_poly.type
_entity_poly.pdbx_seq_one_letter_code
_entity_poly.pdbx_strand_id
1 'polypeptide(L)'
;MREHGEPLRSRIEALYREESRRVLATLIRLLGDFELAEEALHDAFIAAVEQWPRDGIPRNPRAWLVSAGRFKAIDNLRRRARFDASQRLLAEQLEEQAEAPAEEGDAVEDDRLRLIFTCCHPALTPEAQVALTLREVCDLRTEEIARAFLAAPSAIAQRIVRAKNKIREARIPYQVPTLEELPERLGNVLQVIYLVFNEGYSASTGTSLTRADLSGEAIRVGRLLVELLPDPEALGLLALMLLHDSRRQARTSASGELVRLDEQDRTLWDRGLIVEGLGLVERALASRRFGPYTLQAAIVAVHAQAPRAEDTDWARIVALYDALLYLAPSPVIELNRAVALAMRDGVEVGLAAVDALLARGELADYHLAHSARADFCRRLGRRREAREAYRAALALARQEPERRFIEQRLRELD
;
A
#
# COMPACT_ATOMS: atom_id res chain seq x y z
N MET A 1 13.21 44.31 14.19
CA MET A 1 13.64 42.99 13.73
C MET A 1 12.64 42.55 12.69
N ARG A 2 13.03 42.59 11.40
CA ARG A 2 12.18 42.11 10.30
C ARG A 2 12.39 40.61 10.21
N GLU A 3 11.38 39.82 10.55
CA GLU A 3 11.34 38.39 10.24
C GLU A 3 11.52 38.26 8.72
N HIS A 4 12.52 37.48 8.33
CA HIS A 4 12.77 37.13 6.94
C HIS A 4 11.63 36.18 6.52
N GLY A 5 10.56 36.77 5.98
CA GLY A 5 9.44 35.99 5.43
C GLY A 5 9.93 35.15 4.27
N GLU A 6 9.68 33.84 4.32
CA GLU A 6 9.81 32.97 3.16
C GLU A 6 9.12 33.63 1.95
N PRO A 7 9.74 33.59 0.75
CA PRO A 7 9.12 34.17 -0.42
C PRO A 7 7.75 33.49 -0.63
N LEU A 8 6.72 34.30 -0.89
CA LEU A 8 5.31 33.89 -1.05
C LEU A 8 5.17 32.63 -1.94
N ARG A 9 6.01 32.53 -2.96
CA ARG A 9 6.07 31.39 -3.87
C ARG A 9 6.37 30.08 -3.13
N SER A 10 7.37 30.08 -2.24
CA SER A 10 7.74 28.89 -1.44
C SER A 10 6.58 28.47 -0.52
N ARG A 11 5.81 29.43 0.02
CA ARG A 11 4.61 29.15 0.83
C ARG A 11 3.49 28.55 0.00
N ILE A 12 3.27 29.02 -1.22
CA ILE A 12 2.26 28.43 -2.15
C ILE A 12 2.70 27.01 -2.56
N GLU A 13 3.99 26.76 -2.80
CA GLU A 13 4.53 25.45 -3.11
C GLU A 13 4.40 24.47 -1.92
N ALA A 14 4.59 24.95 -0.68
CA ALA A 14 4.34 24.18 0.53
C ALA A 14 2.85 23.82 0.67
N LEU A 15 1.96 24.82 0.50
CA LEU A 15 0.49 24.60 0.52
C LEU A 15 0.05 23.63 -0.59
N TYR A 16 0.66 23.67 -1.77
CA TYR A 16 0.36 22.70 -2.82
C TYR A 16 0.67 21.28 -2.34
N ARG A 17 1.84 21.04 -1.78
CA ARG A 17 2.25 19.72 -1.29
C ARG A 17 1.37 19.21 -0.13
N GLU A 18 0.93 20.10 0.74
CA GLU A 18 0.15 19.73 1.93
C GLU A 18 -1.34 19.56 1.64
N GLU A 19 -1.92 20.45 0.81
CA GLU A 19 -3.36 20.59 0.69
C GLU A 19 -3.94 20.11 -0.65
N SER A 20 -3.11 19.96 -1.71
CA SER A 20 -3.62 19.64 -3.05
C SER A 20 -4.51 18.40 -3.08
N ARG A 21 -4.13 17.32 -2.38
CA ARG A 21 -4.92 16.08 -2.36
C ARG A 21 -6.22 16.20 -1.56
N ARG A 22 -6.21 17.00 -0.50
CA ARG A 22 -7.42 17.30 0.28
C ARG A 22 -8.39 18.13 -0.54
N VAL A 23 -7.89 19.18 -1.21
CA VAL A 23 -8.69 20.01 -2.12
C VAL A 23 -9.22 19.19 -3.28
N LEU A 24 -8.39 18.34 -3.91
CA LEU A 24 -8.81 17.47 -5.00
C LEU A 24 -9.93 16.52 -4.57
N ALA A 25 -9.79 15.83 -3.43
CA ALA A 25 -10.83 14.94 -2.92
C ALA A 25 -12.17 15.65 -2.73
N THR A 26 -12.14 16.87 -2.17
CA THR A 26 -13.35 17.69 -2.03
C THR A 26 -13.92 18.10 -3.38
N LEU A 27 -13.07 18.52 -4.33
CA LEU A 27 -13.52 18.90 -5.68
C LEU A 27 -14.12 17.70 -6.42
N ILE A 28 -13.53 16.49 -6.31
CA ILE A 28 -14.09 15.26 -6.90
C ILE A 28 -15.50 14.99 -6.34
N ARG A 29 -15.70 15.12 -5.03
CA ARG A 29 -17.02 14.95 -4.41
C ARG A 29 -18.02 16.00 -4.93
N LEU A 30 -17.60 17.25 -5.01
CA LEU A 30 -18.49 18.36 -5.42
C LEU A 30 -18.83 18.33 -6.92
N LEU A 31 -17.88 17.94 -7.77
CA LEU A 31 -18.01 18.00 -9.22
C LEU A 31 -18.41 16.64 -9.84
N GLY A 32 -18.27 15.54 -9.10
CA GLY A 32 -18.64 14.19 -9.55
C GLY A 32 -17.77 13.63 -10.69
N ASP A 33 -16.68 14.30 -11.04
CA ASP A 33 -15.80 13.91 -12.15
C ASP A 33 -14.32 14.20 -11.82
N PHE A 34 -13.45 13.23 -12.07
CA PHE A 34 -12.01 13.35 -11.77
C PHE A 34 -11.30 14.37 -12.65
N GLU A 35 -11.58 14.37 -13.97
CA GLU A 35 -10.91 15.24 -14.92
C GLU A 35 -11.27 16.68 -14.66
N LEU A 36 -12.56 16.95 -14.42
CA LEU A 36 -13.05 18.27 -14.08
C LEU A 36 -12.47 18.77 -12.75
N ALA A 37 -12.34 17.89 -11.77
CA ALA A 37 -11.74 18.22 -10.48
C ALA A 37 -10.23 18.52 -10.56
N GLU A 38 -9.48 17.77 -11.39
CA GLU A 38 -8.06 18.03 -11.64
C GLU A 38 -7.85 19.39 -12.36
N GLU A 39 -8.68 19.70 -13.39
CA GLU A 39 -8.67 21.01 -14.06
C GLU A 39 -8.98 22.13 -13.05
N ALA A 40 -10.02 21.95 -12.22
CA ALA A 40 -10.44 22.91 -11.21
C ALA A 40 -9.37 23.15 -10.14
N LEU A 41 -8.68 22.09 -9.68
CA LEU A 41 -7.55 22.20 -8.76
C LEU A 41 -6.42 23.04 -9.35
N HIS A 42 -6.05 22.74 -10.60
CA HIS A 42 -5.00 23.47 -11.30
C HIS A 42 -5.36 24.96 -11.44
N ASP A 43 -6.57 25.27 -11.89
CA ASP A 43 -7.07 26.63 -12.03
C ASP A 43 -7.14 27.38 -10.69
N ALA A 44 -7.48 26.68 -9.59
CA ALA A 44 -7.49 27.26 -8.25
C ALA A 44 -6.08 27.68 -7.79
N PHE A 45 -5.07 26.87 -8.05
CA PHE A 45 -3.68 27.22 -7.70
C PHE A 45 -3.12 28.30 -8.62
N ILE A 46 -3.50 28.37 -9.90
CA ILE A 46 -3.18 29.51 -10.78
C ILE A 46 -3.77 30.78 -10.19
N ALA A 47 -5.04 30.76 -9.82
CA ALA A 47 -5.69 31.92 -9.20
C ALA A 47 -5.01 32.32 -7.88
N ALA A 48 -4.56 31.38 -7.07
CA ALA A 48 -3.80 31.66 -5.84
C ALA A 48 -2.47 32.36 -6.14
N VAL A 49 -1.73 31.94 -7.15
CA VAL A 49 -0.47 32.57 -7.58
C VAL A 49 -0.69 34.00 -8.07
N GLU A 50 -1.84 34.27 -8.71
CA GLU A 50 -2.19 35.60 -9.23
C GLU A 50 -2.75 36.56 -8.16
N GLN A 51 -3.56 36.05 -7.24
CA GLN A 51 -4.32 36.91 -6.29
C GLN A 51 -3.61 37.07 -4.94
N TRP A 52 -3.04 36.04 -4.36
CA TRP A 52 -2.42 36.11 -3.03
C TRP A 52 -1.22 37.05 -2.91
N PRO A 53 -0.47 37.41 -3.99
CA PRO A 53 0.53 38.46 -3.90
C PRO A 53 -0.06 39.87 -3.57
N ARG A 54 -1.31 40.09 -3.91
CA ARG A 54 -2.02 41.39 -3.68
C ARG A 54 -2.83 41.36 -2.40
N ASP A 55 -3.57 40.26 -2.19
CA ASP A 55 -4.62 40.18 -1.17
C ASP A 55 -4.13 39.46 0.12
N GLY A 56 -2.94 38.84 0.07
CA GLY A 56 -2.41 37.98 1.11
C GLY A 56 -2.97 36.55 1.05
N ILE A 57 -2.32 35.61 1.78
CA ILE A 57 -2.84 34.26 1.93
C ILE A 57 -4.04 34.29 2.86
N PRO A 58 -5.21 33.73 2.46
CA PRO A 58 -6.41 33.71 3.29
C PRO A 58 -6.20 32.92 4.58
N ARG A 59 -7.02 33.20 5.62
CA ARG A 59 -6.96 32.46 6.90
C ARG A 59 -7.21 30.97 6.74
N ASN A 60 -8.07 30.58 5.80
CA ASN A 60 -8.33 29.19 5.43
C ASN A 60 -8.02 29.00 3.94
N PRO A 61 -6.73 28.71 3.59
CA PRO A 61 -6.32 28.53 2.20
C PRO A 61 -7.05 27.39 1.49
N ARG A 62 -7.35 26.30 2.20
CA ARG A 62 -8.06 25.14 1.64
C ARG A 62 -9.47 25.50 1.20
N ALA A 63 -10.27 26.12 2.07
CA ALA A 63 -11.62 26.54 1.74
C ALA A 63 -11.64 27.51 0.55
N TRP A 64 -10.67 28.42 0.49
CA TRP A 64 -10.52 29.36 -0.63
C TRP A 64 -10.20 28.62 -1.93
N LEU A 65 -9.26 27.64 -1.92
CA LEU A 65 -8.90 26.81 -3.09
C LEU A 65 -10.08 25.99 -3.59
N VAL A 66 -10.84 25.37 -2.71
CA VAL A 66 -12.06 24.63 -3.07
C VAL A 66 -13.09 25.56 -3.72
N SER A 67 -13.36 26.73 -3.14
CA SER A 67 -14.29 27.69 -3.68
C SER A 67 -13.83 28.22 -5.04
N ALA A 68 -12.55 28.58 -5.17
CA ALA A 68 -11.98 29.09 -6.43
C ALA A 68 -12.03 27.99 -7.52
N GLY A 69 -11.65 26.77 -7.20
CA GLY A 69 -11.70 25.64 -8.14
C GLY A 69 -13.13 25.36 -8.61
N ARG A 70 -14.08 25.30 -7.67
CA ARG A 70 -15.49 25.10 -7.99
C ARG A 70 -16.02 26.19 -8.92
N PHE A 71 -15.75 27.48 -8.61
CA PHE A 71 -16.15 28.61 -9.44
C PHE A 71 -15.57 28.50 -10.86
N LYS A 72 -14.29 28.17 -10.98
CA LYS A 72 -13.63 27.98 -12.27
C LYS A 72 -14.23 26.80 -13.06
N ALA A 73 -14.54 25.68 -12.40
CA ALA A 73 -15.19 24.54 -13.04
C ALA A 73 -16.56 24.92 -13.62
N ILE A 74 -17.39 25.62 -12.85
CA ILE A 74 -18.71 26.12 -13.31
C ILE A 74 -18.56 27.06 -14.51
N ASP A 75 -17.61 27.99 -14.44
CA ASP A 75 -17.36 28.93 -15.55
C ASP A 75 -16.87 28.20 -16.82
N ASN A 76 -16.03 27.20 -16.67
CA ASN A 76 -15.57 26.32 -17.77
C ASN A 76 -16.72 25.51 -18.38
N LEU A 77 -17.58 24.92 -17.55
CA LEU A 77 -18.77 24.18 -17.99
C LEU A 77 -19.74 25.11 -18.74
N ARG A 78 -19.99 26.32 -18.25
CA ARG A 78 -20.84 27.32 -18.93
C ARG A 78 -20.29 27.70 -20.29
N ARG A 79 -18.98 27.87 -20.43
CA ARG A 79 -18.35 28.16 -21.71
C ARG A 79 -18.49 27.00 -22.70
N ARG A 80 -18.31 25.75 -22.24
CA ARG A 80 -18.49 24.52 -23.03
C ARG A 80 -19.96 24.25 -23.35
N ALA A 81 -20.89 24.60 -22.47
CA ALA A 81 -22.34 24.44 -22.63
C ALA A 81 -22.95 25.21 -23.84
N ARG A 82 -22.21 26.15 -24.39
CA ARG A 82 -22.63 26.79 -25.68
C ARG A 82 -22.72 25.81 -26.84
N PHE A 83 -22.08 24.65 -26.71
CA PHE A 83 -22.01 23.63 -27.74
C PHE A 83 -22.59 22.29 -27.32
N ASP A 84 -22.95 22.08 -26.02
CA ASP A 84 -23.45 20.84 -25.48
C ASP A 84 -24.46 21.07 -24.34
N ALA A 85 -25.74 20.68 -24.59
CA ALA A 85 -26.84 20.85 -23.64
C ALA A 85 -26.67 20.05 -22.33
N SER A 86 -25.93 18.94 -22.36
CA SER A 86 -25.66 18.11 -21.15
C SER A 86 -24.79 18.84 -20.15
N GLN A 87 -23.83 19.63 -20.61
CA GLN A 87 -22.93 20.43 -19.79
C GLN A 87 -23.64 21.63 -19.13
N ARG A 88 -24.72 22.11 -19.77
CA ARG A 88 -25.56 23.19 -19.20
C ARG A 88 -26.32 22.70 -17.97
N LEU A 89 -26.96 21.54 -18.06
CA LEU A 89 -27.66 20.93 -16.93
C LEU A 89 -26.71 20.65 -15.75
N LEU A 90 -25.50 20.18 -16.04
CA LEU A 90 -24.49 19.94 -15.01
C LEU A 90 -24.04 21.24 -14.33
N ALA A 91 -23.83 22.31 -15.09
CA ALA A 91 -23.48 23.63 -14.54
C ALA A 91 -24.60 24.17 -13.63
N GLU A 92 -25.87 24.08 -14.05
CA GLU A 92 -27.05 24.54 -13.27
C GLU A 92 -27.17 23.70 -11.96
N GLN A 93 -26.99 22.40 -11.99
CA GLN A 93 -26.99 21.54 -10.79
C GLN A 93 -25.88 21.88 -9.81
N LEU A 94 -24.67 22.18 -10.30
CA LEU A 94 -23.53 22.56 -9.47
C LEU A 94 -23.70 23.96 -8.84
N GLU A 95 -24.43 24.83 -9.50
CA GLU A 95 -24.78 26.18 -8.96
C GLU A 95 -25.81 26.10 -7.84
N GLU A 96 -26.88 25.34 -8.02
CA GLU A 96 -27.88 25.09 -6.98
C GLU A 96 -27.25 24.49 -5.72
N GLN A 97 -26.31 23.57 -5.88
CA GLN A 97 -25.54 23.02 -4.76
C GLN A 97 -24.53 24.01 -4.17
N ALA A 98 -24.14 25.09 -4.89
CA ALA A 98 -23.20 26.10 -4.41
C ALA A 98 -23.82 27.07 -3.40
N GLU A 99 -25.14 27.29 -3.46
CA GLU A 99 -25.87 28.15 -2.54
C GLU A 99 -26.12 27.49 -1.17
N ALA A 100 -25.92 26.16 -1.04
CA ALA A 100 -25.97 25.50 0.25
C ALA A 100 -24.71 25.87 1.07
N PRO A 101 -24.85 26.29 2.35
CA PRO A 101 -23.71 26.59 3.20
C PRO A 101 -22.82 25.35 3.32
N ALA A 102 -21.53 25.53 3.05
CA ALA A 102 -20.55 24.48 3.30
C ALA A 102 -20.52 24.19 4.81
N GLU A 103 -20.88 22.98 5.20
CA GLU A 103 -20.68 22.51 6.58
C GLU A 103 -19.18 22.53 6.86
N GLU A 104 -18.75 23.49 7.68
CA GLU A 104 -17.35 23.68 8.03
C GLU A 104 -16.93 22.62 9.06
N GLY A 105 -15.87 21.88 8.77
CA GLY A 105 -15.07 21.15 9.75
C GLY A 105 -15.02 19.64 9.57
N ASP A 106 -16.10 18.89 9.72
CA ASP A 106 -16.10 17.42 9.71
C ASP A 106 -16.10 16.79 8.30
N ALA A 107 -16.61 17.49 7.29
CA ALA A 107 -16.75 16.96 5.93
C ALA A 107 -15.44 16.76 5.16
N VAL A 108 -14.35 17.46 5.55
CA VAL A 108 -13.09 17.45 4.78
C VAL A 108 -12.23 16.21 5.04
N GLU A 109 -12.26 15.67 6.28
CA GLU A 109 -11.55 14.42 6.60
C GLU A 109 -12.20 13.23 5.89
N ASP A 110 -13.50 13.28 5.78
CA ASP A 110 -14.33 12.27 5.15
C ASP A 110 -14.12 12.18 3.61
N ASP A 111 -13.78 13.28 2.94
CA ASP A 111 -13.56 13.31 1.49
C ASP A 111 -12.35 12.46 1.05
N ARG A 112 -11.26 12.45 1.83
CA ARG A 112 -10.10 11.57 1.56
C ARG A 112 -10.47 10.09 1.69
N LEU A 113 -11.26 9.77 2.71
CA LEU A 113 -11.75 8.41 2.91
C LEU A 113 -12.68 7.98 1.77
N ARG A 114 -13.59 8.87 1.35
CA ARG A 114 -14.44 8.65 0.17
C ARG A 114 -13.61 8.36 -1.09
N LEU A 115 -12.55 9.14 -1.32
CA LEU A 115 -11.67 8.95 -2.47
C LEU A 115 -10.96 7.58 -2.41
N ILE A 116 -10.45 7.16 -1.23
CA ILE A 116 -9.83 5.84 -1.05
C ILE A 116 -10.82 4.73 -1.40
N PHE A 117 -12.05 4.76 -0.85
CA PHE A 117 -13.06 3.75 -1.15
C PHE A 117 -13.49 3.74 -2.61
N THR A 118 -13.52 4.90 -3.27
CA THR A 118 -13.84 5.00 -4.69
C THR A 118 -12.71 4.40 -5.55
N CYS A 119 -11.46 4.72 -5.28
CA CYS A 119 -10.29 4.17 -5.99
C CYS A 119 -10.17 2.65 -5.82
N CYS A 120 -10.57 2.12 -4.66
CA CYS A 120 -10.52 0.70 -4.33
C CYS A 120 -11.87 -0.02 -4.56
N HIS A 121 -12.77 0.54 -5.39
CA HIS A 121 -14.09 -0.06 -5.62
C HIS A 121 -13.98 -1.42 -6.32
N PRO A 122 -14.71 -2.48 -5.87
CA PRO A 122 -14.62 -3.84 -6.41
C PRO A 122 -15.05 -3.97 -7.89
N ALA A 123 -15.76 -3.01 -8.45
CA ALA A 123 -16.04 -2.95 -9.88
C ALA A 123 -14.82 -2.66 -10.77
N LEU A 124 -13.70 -2.23 -10.18
CA LEU A 124 -12.41 -2.03 -10.84
C LEU A 124 -11.55 -3.28 -10.69
N THR A 125 -10.68 -3.55 -11.68
CA THR A 125 -9.70 -4.64 -11.53
C THR A 125 -8.64 -4.27 -10.49
N PRO A 126 -8.00 -5.24 -9.83
CA PRO A 126 -6.95 -4.97 -8.83
C PRO A 126 -5.84 -4.04 -9.34
N GLU A 127 -5.39 -4.23 -10.59
CA GLU A 127 -4.36 -3.39 -11.18
C GLU A 127 -4.85 -1.96 -11.45
N ALA A 128 -6.14 -1.79 -11.74
CA ALA A 128 -6.74 -0.47 -11.90
C ALA A 128 -6.90 0.23 -10.55
N GLN A 129 -7.32 -0.49 -9.52
CA GLN A 129 -7.42 0.01 -8.14
C GLN A 129 -6.05 0.50 -7.65
N VAL A 130 -4.99 -0.30 -7.82
CA VAL A 130 -3.61 0.06 -7.44
C VAL A 130 -3.15 1.30 -8.20
N ALA A 131 -3.28 1.32 -9.54
CA ALA A 131 -2.81 2.45 -10.35
C ALA A 131 -3.56 3.75 -10.00
N LEU A 132 -4.88 3.68 -9.80
CA LEU A 132 -5.70 4.83 -9.47
C LEU A 132 -5.40 5.34 -8.04
N THR A 133 -5.23 4.44 -7.07
CA THR A 133 -4.88 4.81 -5.69
C THR A 133 -3.53 5.51 -5.64
N LEU A 134 -2.52 4.98 -6.33
CA LEU A 134 -1.20 5.60 -6.40
C LEU A 134 -1.25 6.98 -7.07
N ARG A 135 -2.08 7.16 -8.09
CA ARG A 135 -2.23 8.44 -8.79
C ARG A 135 -3.00 9.45 -7.96
N GLU A 136 -4.20 9.10 -7.45
CA GLU A 136 -5.14 10.06 -6.90
C GLU A 136 -4.98 10.28 -5.38
N VAL A 137 -4.57 9.22 -4.65
CA VAL A 137 -4.38 9.29 -3.19
C VAL A 137 -2.93 9.57 -2.82
N CYS A 138 -1.98 8.93 -3.53
CA CYS A 138 -0.54 9.05 -3.25
C CYS A 138 0.17 10.16 -4.02
N ASP A 139 -0.46 10.79 -5.01
CA ASP A 139 0.11 11.84 -5.87
C ASP A 139 1.31 11.42 -6.73
N LEU A 140 1.45 10.13 -6.99
CA LEU A 140 2.51 9.64 -7.86
C LEU A 140 2.23 9.99 -9.32
N ARG A 141 3.28 10.36 -10.06
CA ARG A 141 3.19 10.60 -11.50
C ARG A 141 3.03 9.28 -12.25
N THR A 142 2.40 9.32 -13.41
CA THR A 142 2.22 8.13 -14.26
C THR A 142 3.55 7.43 -14.56
N GLU A 143 4.62 8.18 -14.78
CA GLU A 143 5.97 7.67 -15.03
C GLU A 143 6.58 6.99 -13.79
N GLU A 144 6.27 7.48 -12.60
CA GLU A 144 6.70 6.88 -11.33
C GLU A 144 5.99 5.55 -11.09
N ILE A 145 4.67 5.52 -11.30
CA ILE A 145 3.88 4.29 -11.24
C ILE A 145 4.36 3.27 -12.28
N ALA A 146 4.60 3.72 -13.52
CA ALA A 146 5.09 2.86 -14.60
C ALA A 146 6.45 2.24 -14.27
N ARG A 147 7.39 3.02 -13.72
CA ARG A 147 8.68 2.52 -13.24
C ARG A 147 8.52 1.53 -12.12
N ALA A 148 7.61 1.81 -11.18
CA ALA A 148 7.34 0.95 -10.03
C ALA A 148 6.81 -0.44 -10.44
N PHE A 149 6.03 -0.52 -11.52
CA PHE A 149 5.47 -1.79 -11.99
C PHE A 149 6.15 -2.34 -13.27
N LEU A 150 7.31 -1.80 -13.66
CA LEU A 150 8.04 -2.15 -14.89
C LEU A 150 7.14 -2.18 -16.12
N ALA A 151 6.21 -1.24 -16.20
CA ALA A 151 5.24 -1.08 -17.27
C ALA A 151 5.58 0.14 -18.15
N ALA A 152 5.04 0.18 -19.36
CA ALA A 152 5.13 1.38 -20.19
C ALA A 152 4.26 2.51 -19.59
N PRO A 153 4.72 3.78 -19.55
CA PRO A 153 3.93 4.90 -19.07
C PRO A 153 2.56 5.02 -19.77
N SER A 154 2.50 4.76 -21.08
CA SER A 154 1.26 4.75 -21.85
C SER A 154 0.27 3.69 -21.38
N ALA A 155 0.73 2.51 -20.98
CA ALA A 155 -0.12 1.45 -20.44
C ALA A 155 -0.75 1.84 -19.10
N ILE A 156 0.03 2.47 -18.21
CA ILE A 156 -0.47 3.00 -16.92
C ILE A 156 -1.46 4.14 -17.16
N ALA A 157 -1.14 5.09 -18.05
CA ALA A 157 -2.04 6.20 -18.41
C ALA A 157 -3.40 5.67 -18.91
N GLN A 158 -3.38 4.72 -19.85
CA GLN A 158 -4.62 4.09 -20.36
C GLN A 158 -5.41 3.36 -19.26
N ARG A 159 -4.71 2.69 -18.33
CA ARG A 159 -5.34 1.98 -17.21
C ARG A 159 -6.06 2.97 -16.29
N ILE A 160 -5.42 4.09 -15.95
CA ILE A 160 -6.01 5.16 -15.12
C ILE A 160 -7.23 5.77 -15.83
N VAL A 161 -7.12 6.12 -17.11
CA VAL A 161 -8.23 6.67 -17.91
C VAL A 161 -9.41 5.69 -17.95
N ARG A 162 -9.16 4.40 -18.20
CA ARG A 162 -10.23 3.37 -18.20
C ARG A 162 -10.88 3.22 -16.83
N ALA A 163 -10.10 3.30 -15.74
CA ALA A 163 -10.63 3.25 -14.37
C ALA A 163 -11.55 4.45 -14.09
N LYS A 164 -11.12 5.69 -14.43
CA LYS A 164 -11.93 6.90 -14.30
C LYS A 164 -13.23 6.82 -15.12
N ASN A 165 -13.14 6.36 -16.38
CA ASN A 165 -14.31 6.14 -17.23
C ASN A 165 -15.26 5.10 -16.64
N LYS A 166 -14.74 3.99 -16.12
CA LYS A 166 -15.56 2.95 -15.47
C LYS A 166 -16.29 3.49 -14.25
N ILE A 167 -15.64 4.32 -13.43
CA ILE A 167 -16.28 4.98 -12.27
C ILE A 167 -17.44 5.85 -12.74
N ARG A 168 -17.22 6.67 -13.77
CA ARG A 168 -18.25 7.55 -14.34
C ARG A 168 -19.41 6.77 -14.96
N GLU A 169 -19.13 5.79 -15.82
CA GLU A 169 -20.14 4.99 -16.54
C GLU A 169 -20.97 4.13 -15.59
N ALA A 170 -20.33 3.51 -14.59
CA ALA A 170 -20.99 2.70 -13.58
C ALA A 170 -21.63 3.54 -12.46
N ARG A 171 -21.49 4.86 -12.51
CA ARG A 171 -21.99 5.81 -11.49
C ARG A 171 -21.55 5.41 -10.08
N ILE A 172 -20.29 5.00 -9.93
CA ILE A 172 -19.73 4.63 -8.63
C ILE A 172 -19.78 5.86 -7.71
N PRO A 173 -20.46 5.76 -6.55
CA PRO A 173 -20.65 6.94 -5.70
C PRO A 173 -19.37 7.33 -4.95
N TYR A 174 -19.13 8.63 -4.81
CA TYR A 174 -18.06 9.19 -3.98
C TYR A 174 -18.53 9.30 -2.53
N GLN A 175 -18.63 8.16 -1.85
CA GLN A 175 -19.13 8.08 -0.48
C GLN A 175 -18.38 7.04 0.34
N VAL A 176 -18.39 7.21 1.66
CA VAL A 176 -17.99 6.14 2.58
C VAL A 176 -19.06 5.06 2.52
N PRO A 177 -18.71 3.78 2.44
CA PRO A 177 -19.67 2.68 2.44
C PRO A 177 -20.55 2.70 3.68
N THR A 178 -21.76 2.15 3.56
CA THR A 178 -22.64 1.92 4.71
C THR A 178 -21.98 0.95 5.70
N LEU A 179 -22.45 0.92 6.95
CA LEU A 179 -21.95 -0.01 7.97
C LEU A 179 -22.07 -1.48 7.54
N GLU A 180 -23.03 -1.80 6.68
CA GLU A 180 -23.28 -3.13 6.17
C GLU A 180 -22.27 -3.52 5.08
N GLU A 181 -21.90 -2.59 4.20
CA GLU A 181 -20.92 -2.77 3.11
C GLU A 181 -19.46 -2.60 3.59
N LEU A 182 -19.27 -1.88 4.70
CA LEU A 182 -17.96 -1.46 5.17
C LEU A 182 -16.95 -2.60 5.32
N PRO A 183 -17.28 -3.79 5.88
CA PRO A 183 -16.32 -4.88 6.05
C PRO A 183 -15.72 -5.36 4.72
N GLU A 184 -16.57 -5.58 3.70
CA GLU A 184 -16.13 -6.01 2.37
C GLU A 184 -15.30 -4.91 1.68
N ARG A 185 -15.81 -3.69 1.71
CA ARG A 185 -15.17 -2.54 1.06
C ARG A 185 -13.84 -2.19 1.72
N LEU A 186 -13.74 -2.27 3.05
CA LEU A 186 -12.49 -2.11 3.77
C LEU A 186 -11.49 -3.21 3.40
N GLY A 187 -11.94 -4.47 3.27
CA GLY A 187 -11.12 -5.57 2.81
C GLY A 187 -10.43 -5.28 1.47
N ASN A 188 -11.15 -4.71 0.50
CA ASN A 188 -10.57 -4.29 -0.79
C ASN A 188 -9.52 -3.18 -0.63
N VAL A 189 -9.79 -2.17 0.22
CA VAL A 189 -8.81 -1.10 0.51
C VAL A 189 -7.53 -1.68 1.11
N LEU A 190 -7.66 -2.53 2.13
CA LEU A 190 -6.52 -3.16 2.79
C LEU A 190 -5.71 -4.03 1.81
N GLN A 191 -6.38 -4.76 0.94
CA GLN A 191 -5.73 -5.56 -0.10
C GLN A 191 -4.92 -4.69 -1.08
N VAL A 192 -5.47 -3.56 -1.52
CA VAL A 192 -4.77 -2.62 -2.42
C VAL A 192 -3.52 -2.05 -1.74
N ILE A 193 -3.63 -1.57 -0.50
CA ILE A 193 -2.50 -1.04 0.28
C ILE A 193 -1.43 -2.14 0.46
N TYR A 194 -1.85 -3.36 0.78
CA TYR A 194 -0.93 -4.49 0.94
C TYR A 194 -0.21 -4.86 -0.36
N LEU A 195 -0.90 -4.83 -1.51
CA LEU A 195 -0.28 -5.08 -2.82
C LEU A 195 0.77 -4.03 -3.17
N VAL A 196 0.49 -2.75 -2.90
CA VAL A 196 1.45 -1.65 -3.09
C VAL A 196 2.67 -1.84 -2.18
N PHE A 197 2.43 -2.18 -0.91
CA PHE A 197 3.50 -2.44 0.05
C PHE A 197 4.38 -3.60 -0.38
N ASN A 198 3.77 -4.73 -0.77
CA ASN A 198 4.51 -5.92 -1.18
C ASN A 198 5.40 -5.66 -2.39
N GLU A 199 4.91 -4.92 -3.40
CA GLU A 199 5.75 -4.53 -4.55
C GLU A 199 6.90 -3.60 -4.13
N GLY A 200 6.70 -2.77 -3.11
CA GLY A 200 7.76 -1.95 -2.53
C GLY A 200 8.76 -2.73 -1.69
N TYR A 201 8.28 -3.68 -0.91
CA TYR A 201 9.06 -4.49 0.02
C TYR A 201 9.85 -5.61 -0.65
N SER A 202 9.27 -6.26 -1.66
CA SER A 202 9.86 -7.33 -2.45
C SER A 202 9.36 -7.19 -3.89
N ALA A 203 10.12 -6.50 -4.73
CA ALA A 203 9.75 -6.26 -6.11
C ALA A 203 9.51 -7.59 -6.84
N SER A 204 8.43 -7.68 -7.59
CA SER A 204 8.06 -8.92 -8.30
C SER A 204 9.06 -9.29 -9.40
N THR A 205 9.83 -8.31 -9.91
CA THR A 205 10.84 -8.47 -10.97
C THR A 205 11.89 -7.36 -10.88
N GLY A 206 13.05 -7.57 -11.53
CA GLY A 206 14.09 -6.56 -11.66
C GLY A 206 15.37 -6.85 -10.89
N THR A 207 16.27 -5.88 -10.86
CA THR A 207 17.62 -5.99 -10.29
C THR A 207 17.70 -5.56 -8.82
N SER A 208 16.69 -4.85 -8.31
CA SER A 208 16.60 -4.41 -6.92
C SER A 208 15.58 -5.23 -6.14
N LEU A 209 15.94 -5.63 -4.92
CA LEU A 209 15.03 -6.37 -4.04
C LEU A 209 13.87 -5.50 -3.53
N THR A 210 14.11 -4.20 -3.33
CA THR A 210 13.14 -3.28 -2.70
C THR A 210 12.93 -2.02 -3.52
N ARG A 211 11.74 -1.45 -3.40
CA ARG A 211 11.33 -0.14 -3.92
C ARG A 211 10.78 0.69 -2.77
N ALA A 212 11.70 1.36 -2.08
CA ALA A 212 11.41 2.08 -0.83
C ALA A 212 10.37 3.20 -0.98
N ASP A 213 10.25 3.78 -2.17
CA ASP A 213 9.23 4.76 -2.54
C ASP A 213 7.81 4.19 -2.42
N LEU A 214 7.55 2.99 -2.96
CA LEU A 214 6.24 2.33 -2.87
C LEU A 214 5.90 1.88 -1.45
N SER A 215 6.84 1.25 -0.73
CA SER A 215 6.56 0.83 0.65
C SER A 215 6.31 2.04 1.56
N GLY A 216 7.04 3.15 1.35
CA GLY A 216 6.81 4.41 2.05
C GLY A 216 5.40 4.99 1.78
N GLU A 217 4.95 4.99 0.52
CA GLU A 217 3.61 5.46 0.16
C GLU A 217 2.51 4.55 0.74
N ALA A 218 2.68 3.23 0.70
CA ALA A 218 1.73 2.30 1.32
C ALA A 218 1.59 2.55 2.83
N ILE A 219 2.70 2.76 3.53
CA ILE A 219 2.71 3.12 4.97
C ILE A 219 2.00 4.46 5.19
N ARG A 220 2.25 5.47 4.35
CA ARG A 220 1.59 6.77 4.44
C ARG A 220 0.08 6.66 4.28
N VAL A 221 -0.40 5.90 3.30
CA VAL A 221 -1.84 5.65 3.11
C VAL A 221 -2.41 4.82 4.25
N GLY A 222 -1.67 3.84 4.75
CA GLY A 222 -2.06 3.04 5.92
C GLY A 222 -2.25 3.91 7.17
N ARG A 223 -1.35 4.85 7.44
CA ARG A 223 -1.49 5.82 8.55
C ARG A 223 -2.72 6.71 8.35
N LEU A 224 -2.92 7.22 7.13
CA LEU A 224 -4.12 7.99 6.80
C LEU A 224 -5.40 7.20 7.03
N LEU A 225 -5.43 5.94 6.60
CA LEU A 225 -6.60 5.08 6.80
C LEU A 225 -6.88 4.86 8.30
N VAL A 226 -5.87 4.58 9.10
CA VAL A 226 -6.00 4.39 10.56
C VAL A 226 -6.45 5.68 11.26
N GLU A 227 -6.01 6.85 10.80
CA GLU A 227 -6.46 8.15 11.31
C GLU A 227 -7.96 8.37 11.03
N LEU A 228 -8.42 8.05 9.82
CA LEU A 228 -9.80 8.28 9.37
C LEU A 228 -10.76 7.14 9.78
N LEU A 229 -10.27 5.93 9.87
CA LEU A 229 -11.04 4.71 10.18
C LEU A 229 -10.17 3.76 11.01
N PRO A 230 -10.17 3.87 12.34
CA PRO A 230 -9.32 3.06 13.23
C PRO A 230 -9.88 1.63 13.43
N ASP A 231 -10.03 0.90 12.32
CA ASP A 231 -10.45 -0.51 12.35
C ASP A 231 -9.29 -1.43 12.76
N PRO A 232 -9.52 -2.53 13.51
CA PRO A 232 -8.48 -3.46 13.94
C PRO A 232 -7.62 -4.02 12.81
N GLU A 233 -8.21 -4.35 11.65
CA GLU A 233 -7.45 -4.87 10.51
C GLU A 233 -6.66 -3.77 9.78
N ALA A 234 -7.12 -2.52 9.80
CA ALA A 234 -6.32 -1.39 9.33
C ALA A 234 -5.11 -1.14 10.25
N LEU A 235 -5.30 -1.23 11.58
CA LEU A 235 -4.22 -1.20 12.57
C LEU A 235 -3.23 -2.36 12.32
N GLY A 236 -3.76 -3.57 12.12
CA GLY A 236 -2.97 -4.78 11.85
C GLY A 236 -2.13 -4.65 10.57
N LEU A 237 -2.72 -4.18 9.48
CA LEU A 237 -2.00 -3.97 8.22
C LEU A 237 -0.91 -2.90 8.37
N LEU A 238 -1.19 -1.77 9.01
CA LEU A 238 -0.18 -0.73 9.25
C LEU A 238 0.97 -1.29 10.10
N ALA A 239 0.66 -2.00 11.18
CA ALA A 239 1.66 -2.66 12.01
C ALA A 239 2.53 -3.63 11.21
N LEU A 240 1.92 -4.47 10.37
CA LEU A 240 2.62 -5.43 9.50
C LEU A 240 3.62 -4.72 8.59
N MET A 241 3.18 -3.63 7.95
CA MET A 241 4.03 -2.84 7.06
C MET A 241 5.20 -2.19 7.82
N LEU A 242 4.95 -1.57 8.97
CA LEU A 242 5.98 -0.93 9.79
C LEU A 242 7.02 -1.93 10.30
N LEU A 243 6.58 -3.07 10.82
CA LEU A 243 7.46 -4.12 11.32
C LEU A 243 8.32 -4.77 10.22
N HIS A 244 7.77 -4.92 9.02
CA HIS A 244 8.55 -5.38 7.87
C HIS A 244 9.55 -4.31 7.41
N ASP A 245 9.11 -3.05 7.33
CA ASP A 245 9.94 -1.95 6.85
C ASP A 245 11.07 -1.60 7.82
N SER A 246 10.89 -1.83 9.12
CA SER A 246 11.89 -1.61 10.16
C SER A 246 13.22 -2.31 9.89
N ARG A 247 13.20 -3.43 9.19
CA ARG A 247 14.41 -4.24 8.87
C ARG A 247 14.91 -4.06 7.45
N ARG A 248 14.42 -3.05 6.71
CA ARG A 248 14.77 -2.81 5.30
C ARG A 248 16.26 -2.75 5.07
N GLN A 249 17.00 -2.02 5.93
CA GLN A 249 18.45 -1.85 5.80
C GLN A 249 19.25 -3.14 6.03
N ALA A 250 18.71 -4.07 6.82
CA ALA A 250 19.36 -5.33 7.14
C ALA A 250 19.08 -6.45 6.12
N ARG A 251 18.17 -6.24 5.15
CA ARG A 251 17.75 -7.28 4.19
C ARG A 251 18.70 -7.51 3.04
N THR A 252 19.59 -6.55 2.78
CA THR A 252 20.59 -6.65 1.73
C THR A 252 21.96 -6.31 2.27
N SER A 253 22.98 -7.06 1.81
CA SER A 253 24.39 -6.75 2.08
C SER A 253 24.83 -5.48 1.32
N ALA A 254 26.02 -4.97 1.62
CA ALA A 254 26.63 -3.87 0.88
C ALA A 254 26.83 -4.19 -0.63
N SER A 255 26.93 -5.47 -0.99
CA SER A 255 26.99 -5.96 -2.38
C SER A 255 25.61 -6.14 -3.03
N GLY A 256 24.51 -5.87 -2.31
CA GLY A 256 23.14 -6.04 -2.80
C GLY A 256 22.61 -7.48 -2.76
N GLU A 257 23.30 -8.37 -2.05
CA GLU A 257 22.88 -9.75 -1.87
C GLU A 257 21.80 -9.89 -0.78
N LEU A 258 20.91 -10.86 -0.94
CA LEU A 258 19.85 -11.15 0.04
C LEU A 258 20.46 -11.66 1.35
N VAL A 259 20.08 -11.02 2.48
CA VAL A 259 20.42 -11.47 3.83
C VAL A 259 19.20 -12.09 4.48
N ARG A 260 19.32 -13.35 4.92
CA ARG A 260 18.25 -14.09 5.59
C ARG A 260 17.92 -13.46 6.95
N LEU A 261 16.69 -13.65 7.41
CA LEU A 261 16.18 -13.05 8.66
C LEU A 261 17.04 -13.43 9.89
N ASP A 262 17.48 -14.68 9.96
CA ASP A 262 18.33 -15.20 11.03
C ASP A 262 19.78 -14.68 10.96
N GLU A 263 20.23 -14.22 9.80
CA GLU A 263 21.57 -13.67 9.53
C GLU A 263 21.59 -12.12 9.60
N GLN A 264 20.42 -11.46 9.72
CA GLN A 264 20.33 -10.00 9.73
C GLN A 264 20.92 -9.37 11.00
N ASP A 265 21.71 -8.32 10.81
CA ASP A 265 22.14 -7.46 11.91
C ASP A 265 20.97 -6.64 12.44
N ARG A 266 20.49 -7.01 13.64
CA ARG A 266 19.33 -6.37 14.29
C ARG A 266 19.65 -4.96 14.80
N THR A 267 20.91 -4.54 14.83
CA THR A 267 21.29 -3.15 15.18
C THR A 267 20.89 -2.17 14.06
N LEU A 268 20.73 -2.66 12.82
CA LEU A 268 20.27 -1.90 11.67
C LEU A 268 18.74 -1.78 11.60
N TRP A 269 18.00 -2.46 12.51
CA TRP A 269 16.55 -2.38 12.52
C TRP A 269 16.08 -1.07 13.13
N ASP A 270 15.13 -0.40 12.45
CA ASP A 270 14.55 0.86 12.92
C ASP A 270 13.66 0.64 14.16
N ARG A 271 14.17 1.09 15.31
CA ARG A 271 13.50 0.96 16.61
C ARG A 271 12.23 1.79 16.70
N GLY A 272 12.16 2.94 16.01
CA GLY A 272 10.98 3.78 15.99
C GLY A 272 9.81 3.06 15.32
N LEU A 273 10.04 2.48 14.14
CA LEU A 273 9.03 1.69 13.43
C LEU A 273 8.62 0.42 14.20
N ILE A 274 9.55 -0.22 14.92
CA ILE A 274 9.23 -1.36 15.77
C ILE A 274 8.30 -0.95 16.91
N VAL A 275 8.61 0.11 17.64
CA VAL A 275 7.80 0.58 18.78
C VAL A 275 6.40 0.97 18.29
N GLU A 276 6.28 1.73 17.20
CA GLU A 276 4.99 2.09 16.60
C GLU A 276 4.21 0.83 16.20
N GLY A 277 4.85 -0.10 15.48
CA GLY A 277 4.21 -1.33 15.01
C GLY A 277 3.72 -2.23 16.16
N LEU A 278 4.51 -2.41 17.22
CA LEU A 278 4.12 -3.19 18.40
C LEU A 278 2.90 -2.58 19.11
N GLY A 279 2.87 -1.26 19.29
CA GLY A 279 1.72 -0.58 19.89
C GLY A 279 0.44 -0.72 19.06
N LEU A 280 0.54 -0.75 17.74
CA LEU A 280 -0.60 -1.00 16.85
C LEU A 280 -1.08 -2.46 16.95
N VAL A 281 -0.17 -3.44 17.01
CA VAL A 281 -0.53 -4.86 17.23
C VAL A 281 -1.30 -5.04 18.55
N GLU A 282 -0.81 -4.43 19.64
CA GLU A 282 -1.47 -4.51 20.95
C GLU A 282 -2.88 -3.91 20.90
N ARG A 283 -3.04 -2.74 20.27
CA ARG A 283 -4.36 -2.10 20.09
C ARG A 283 -5.31 -2.96 19.25
N ALA A 284 -4.83 -3.53 18.14
CA ALA A 284 -5.63 -4.40 17.27
C ALA A 284 -6.10 -5.65 18.02
N LEU A 285 -5.19 -6.34 18.73
CA LEU A 285 -5.52 -7.54 19.52
C LEU A 285 -6.48 -7.25 20.69
N ALA A 286 -6.33 -6.10 21.35
CA ALA A 286 -7.20 -5.68 22.47
C ALA A 286 -8.67 -5.52 22.03
N SER A 287 -8.93 -5.25 20.75
CA SER A 287 -10.29 -5.14 20.20
C SER A 287 -11.07 -6.45 20.22
N ARG A 288 -10.41 -7.59 20.29
CA ARG A 288 -10.96 -8.97 20.13
C ARG A 288 -11.73 -9.19 18.82
N ARG A 289 -11.57 -8.30 17.84
CA ARG A 289 -12.22 -8.33 16.51
C ARG A 289 -11.15 -8.25 15.43
N PHE A 290 -10.10 -9.01 15.56
CA PHE A 290 -8.96 -9.03 14.64
C PHE A 290 -9.11 -10.13 13.58
N GLY A 291 -8.42 -9.94 12.48
CA GLY A 291 -8.40 -10.85 11.33
C GLY A 291 -6.98 -11.17 10.85
N PRO A 292 -6.83 -11.54 9.57
CA PRO A 292 -5.57 -12.04 9.02
C PRO A 292 -4.40 -11.05 9.09
N TYR A 293 -4.60 -9.76 8.85
CA TYR A 293 -3.50 -8.78 8.89
C TYR A 293 -2.97 -8.60 10.30
N THR A 294 -3.85 -8.55 11.29
CA THR A 294 -3.44 -8.46 12.71
C THR A 294 -2.62 -9.68 13.14
N LEU A 295 -3.03 -10.90 12.74
CA LEU A 295 -2.28 -12.12 13.08
C LEU A 295 -0.92 -12.17 12.36
N GLN A 296 -0.85 -11.77 11.10
CA GLN A 296 0.43 -11.64 10.39
C GLN A 296 1.35 -10.62 11.08
N ALA A 297 0.82 -9.46 11.46
CA ALA A 297 1.57 -8.46 12.21
C ALA A 297 2.07 -9.01 13.56
N ALA A 298 1.25 -9.77 14.27
CA ALA A 298 1.63 -10.41 15.53
C ALA A 298 2.78 -11.42 15.34
N ILE A 299 2.80 -12.19 14.25
CA ILE A 299 3.91 -13.10 13.92
C ILE A 299 5.21 -12.30 13.71
N VAL A 300 5.15 -11.22 12.93
CA VAL A 300 6.34 -10.36 12.69
C VAL A 300 6.77 -9.64 13.97
N ALA A 301 5.82 -9.28 14.86
CA ALA A 301 6.10 -8.69 16.16
C ALA A 301 6.93 -9.62 17.07
N VAL A 302 6.68 -10.94 17.04
CA VAL A 302 7.48 -11.92 17.80
C VAL A 302 8.94 -11.88 17.34
N HIS A 303 9.19 -11.79 16.03
CA HIS A 303 10.56 -11.64 15.51
C HIS A 303 11.20 -10.31 15.91
N ALA A 304 10.43 -9.22 15.87
CA ALA A 304 10.92 -7.88 16.20
C ALA A 304 11.23 -7.68 17.68
N GLN A 305 10.54 -8.41 18.56
CA GLN A 305 10.75 -8.38 20.01
C GLN A 305 11.97 -9.19 20.46
N ALA A 306 12.38 -10.22 19.70
CA ALA A 306 13.53 -11.03 20.04
C ALA A 306 14.84 -10.24 19.89
N PRO A 307 15.69 -10.13 20.92
CA PRO A 307 16.98 -9.43 20.82
C PRO A 307 17.94 -10.08 19.82
N ARG A 308 17.91 -11.41 19.72
CA ARG A 308 18.71 -12.23 18.80
C ARG A 308 17.83 -13.23 18.08
N ALA A 309 18.30 -13.78 16.96
CA ALA A 309 17.51 -14.74 16.17
C ALA A 309 17.16 -16.01 16.97
N GLU A 310 18.09 -16.47 17.79
CA GLU A 310 17.92 -17.66 18.66
C GLU A 310 16.89 -17.45 19.79
N ASP A 311 16.62 -16.20 20.18
CA ASP A 311 15.64 -15.85 21.23
C ASP A 311 14.19 -15.78 20.68
N THR A 312 13.98 -16.10 19.40
CA THR A 312 12.65 -16.03 18.77
C THR A 312 11.72 -17.11 19.36
N ASP A 313 10.55 -16.69 19.85
CA ASP A 313 9.51 -17.59 20.38
C ASP A 313 8.76 -18.31 19.25
N TRP A 314 9.35 -19.40 18.77
CA TRP A 314 8.78 -20.22 17.71
C TRP A 314 7.49 -20.92 18.11
N ALA A 315 7.29 -21.23 19.40
CA ALA A 315 6.04 -21.83 19.89
C ALA A 315 4.88 -20.85 19.71
N ARG A 316 5.09 -19.57 20.06
CA ARG A 316 4.12 -18.51 19.84
C ARG A 316 3.84 -18.26 18.35
N ILE A 317 4.87 -18.28 17.51
CA ILE A 317 4.73 -18.13 16.05
C ILE A 317 3.87 -19.25 15.47
N VAL A 318 4.10 -20.53 15.84
CA VAL A 318 3.29 -21.65 15.38
C VAL A 318 1.84 -21.51 15.81
N ALA A 319 1.57 -21.13 17.06
CA ALA A 319 0.20 -20.90 17.54
C ALA A 319 -0.51 -19.78 16.77
N LEU A 320 0.21 -18.70 16.41
CA LEU A 320 -0.34 -17.61 15.58
C LEU A 320 -0.63 -18.08 14.16
N TYR A 321 0.22 -18.93 13.56
CA TYR A 321 -0.06 -19.54 12.26
C TYR A 321 -1.24 -20.49 12.30
N ASP A 322 -1.43 -21.26 13.39
CA ASP A 322 -2.61 -22.11 13.58
C ASP A 322 -3.90 -21.27 13.57
N ALA A 323 -3.90 -20.16 14.30
CA ALA A 323 -5.02 -19.21 14.30
C ALA A 323 -5.25 -18.56 12.93
N LEU A 324 -4.16 -18.20 12.23
CA LEU A 324 -4.24 -17.59 10.90
C LEU A 324 -4.80 -18.57 9.87
N LEU A 325 -4.39 -19.84 9.89
CA LEU A 325 -4.91 -20.87 9.01
C LEU A 325 -6.39 -21.19 9.26
N TYR A 326 -6.84 -21.07 10.51
CA TYR A 326 -8.26 -21.20 10.83
C TYR A 326 -9.10 -20.09 10.21
N LEU A 327 -8.59 -18.84 10.18
CA LEU A 327 -9.31 -17.68 9.63
C LEU A 327 -9.17 -17.56 8.10
N ALA A 328 -7.99 -17.86 7.57
CA ALA A 328 -7.65 -17.67 6.16
C ALA A 328 -6.78 -18.85 5.66
N PRO A 329 -7.37 -19.99 5.37
CA PRO A 329 -6.64 -21.15 4.84
C PRO A 329 -5.88 -20.79 3.55
N SER A 330 -4.57 -21.09 3.51
CA SER A 330 -3.73 -20.82 2.34
C SER A 330 -2.50 -21.74 2.34
N PRO A 331 -2.14 -22.36 1.20
CA PRO A 331 -0.92 -23.15 1.09
C PRO A 331 0.35 -22.37 1.41
N VAL A 332 0.39 -21.07 1.13
CA VAL A 332 1.53 -20.20 1.48
C VAL A 332 1.64 -20.03 3.00
N ILE A 333 0.53 -19.87 3.69
CA ILE A 333 0.51 -19.78 5.16
C ILE A 333 0.94 -21.13 5.77
N GLU A 334 0.49 -22.25 5.19
CA GLU A 334 0.94 -23.60 5.60
C GLU A 334 2.45 -23.77 5.40
N LEU A 335 3.01 -23.27 4.29
CA LEU A 335 4.46 -23.30 4.04
C LEU A 335 5.22 -22.51 5.12
N ASN A 336 4.77 -21.31 5.43
CA ASN A 336 5.40 -20.47 6.46
C ASN A 336 5.30 -21.13 7.84
N ARG A 337 4.16 -21.76 8.15
CA ARG A 337 3.99 -22.59 9.35
C ARG A 337 4.96 -23.76 9.39
N ALA A 338 5.18 -24.45 8.26
CA ALA A 338 6.14 -25.57 8.17
C ALA A 338 7.56 -25.12 8.50
N VAL A 339 7.95 -23.91 8.08
CA VAL A 339 9.23 -23.31 8.48
C VAL A 339 9.28 -23.08 10.00
N ALA A 340 8.22 -22.54 10.59
CA ALA A 340 8.14 -22.30 12.04
C ALA A 340 8.18 -23.65 12.84
N LEU A 341 7.52 -24.70 12.33
CA LEU A 341 7.61 -26.05 12.89
C LEU A 341 9.03 -26.61 12.83
N ALA A 342 9.75 -26.40 11.71
CA ALA A 342 11.15 -26.80 11.60
C ALA A 342 12.05 -26.15 12.64
N MET A 343 11.75 -24.91 12.99
CA MET A 343 12.51 -24.16 14.01
C MET A 343 12.15 -24.55 15.43
N ARG A 344 10.91 -24.95 15.70
CA ARG A 344 10.42 -25.36 17.02
C ARG A 344 10.71 -26.84 17.32
N ASP A 345 10.40 -27.72 16.37
CA ASP A 345 10.32 -29.18 16.59
C ASP A 345 11.41 -29.97 15.86
N GLY A 346 12.20 -29.29 15.02
CA GLY A 346 13.28 -29.89 14.24
C GLY A 346 13.02 -29.94 12.74
N VAL A 347 14.12 -29.97 11.99
CA VAL A 347 14.12 -29.80 10.52
C VAL A 347 13.36 -30.91 9.81
N GLU A 348 13.38 -32.11 10.35
CA GLU A 348 12.65 -33.28 9.81
C GLU A 348 11.13 -33.04 9.79
N VAL A 349 10.59 -32.46 10.85
CA VAL A 349 9.17 -32.14 10.96
C VAL A 349 8.77 -31.10 9.90
N GLY A 350 9.58 -30.05 9.75
CA GLY A 350 9.35 -29.04 8.71
C GLY A 350 9.45 -29.61 7.29
N LEU A 351 10.45 -30.45 7.03
CA LEU A 351 10.63 -31.13 5.73
C LEU A 351 9.41 -31.98 5.37
N ALA A 352 8.92 -32.78 6.32
CA ALA A 352 7.74 -33.64 6.11
C ALA A 352 6.50 -32.80 5.77
N ALA A 353 6.32 -31.64 6.43
CA ALA A 353 5.23 -30.72 6.15
C ALA A 353 5.34 -30.08 4.75
N VAL A 354 6.54 -29.65 4.34
CA VAL A 354 6.77 -29.08 2.99
C VAL A 354 6.61 -30.15 1.91
N ASP A 355 7.10 -31.38 2.13
CA ASP A 355 6.93 -32.50 1.18
C ASP A 355 5.44 -32.82 0.98
N ALA A 356 4.63 -32.81 2.05
CA ALA A 356 3.18 -33.01 1.98
C ALA A 356 2.48 -31.91 1.16
N LEU A 357 2.88 -30.63 1.34
CA LEU A 357 2.38 -29.51 0.56
C LEU A 357 2.68 -29.65 -0.95
N LEU A 358 3.94 -29.95 -1.27
CA LEU A 358 4.38 -30.17 -2.66
C LEU A 358 3.69 -31.37 -3.31
N ALA A 359 3.45 -32.45 -2.55
CA ALA A 359 2.75 -33.64 -3.03
C ALA A 359 1.27 -33.36 -3.40
N ARG A 360 0.62 -32.36 -2.78
CA ARG A 360 -0.73 -31.89 -3.17
C ARG A 360 -0.74 -31.06 -4.46
N GLY A 361 0.44 -30.65 -4.96
CA GLY A 361 0.59 -29.87 -6.18
C GLY A 361 0.28 -28.38 -6.08
N GLU A 362 -0.21 -27.90 -4.93
CA GLU A 362 -0.68 -26.53 -4.75
C GLU A 362 0.43 -25.46 -4.84
N LEU A 363 1.68 -25.83 -4.51
CA LEU A 363 2.86 -24.94 -4.56
C LEU A 363 3.94 -25.43 -5.53
N ALA A 364 3.56 -26.23 -6.53
CA ALA A 364 4.50 -26.78 -7.52
C ALA A 364 5.27 -25.68 -8.28
N ASP A 365 4.61 -24.56 -8.59
CA ASP A 365 5.18 -23.42 -9.32
C ASP A 365 5.65 -22.29 -8.39
N TYR A 366 5.78 -22.56 -7.09
CA TYR A 366 6.17 -21.57 -6.11
C TYR A 366 7.62 -21.77 -5.64
N HIS A 367 8.55 -20.96 -6.13
CA HIS A 367 9.99 -21.13 -5.88
C HIS A 367 10.38 -21.18 -4.40
N LEU A 368 9.65 -20.47 -3.50
CA LEU A 368 9.95 -20.48 -2.06
C LEU A 368 9.65 -21.82 -1.40
N ALA A 369 8.66 -22.60 -1.89
CA ALA A 369 8.43 -23.96 -1.38
C ALA A 369 9.60 -24.88 -1.69
N HIS A 370 10.13 -24.82 -2.91
CA HIS A 370 11.31 -25.56 -3.30
C HIS A 370 12.58 -25.08 -2.57
N SER A 371 12.71 -23.76 -2.32
CA SER A 371 13.81 -23.20 -1.55
C SER A 371 13.80 -23.67 -0.09
N ALA A 372 12.63 -23.70 0.55
CA ALA A 372 12.47 -24.19 1.91
C ALA A 372 12.82 -25.69 2.00
N ARG A 373 12.31 -26.51 1.05
CA ARG A 373 12.66 -27.92 0.93
C ARG A 373 14.17 -28.12 0.78
N ALA A 374 14.79 -27.34 -0.09
CA ALA A 374 16.22 -27.41 -0.35
C ALA A 374 17.05 -27.06 0.89
N ASP A 375 16.70 -26.00 1.63
CA ASP A 375 17.39 -25.64 2.86
C ASP A 375 17.27 -26.73 3.94
N PHE A 376 16.08 -27.33 4.10
CA PHE A 376 15.87 -28.42 5.04
C PHE A 376 16.68 -29.66 4.67
N CYS A 377 16.68 -30.07 3.39
CA CYS A 377 17.53 -31.19 2.92
C CYS A 377 19.02 -30.91 3.14
N ARG A 378 19.48 -29.65 2.87
CA ARG A 378 20.87 -29.23 3.11
C ARG A 378 21.25 -29.33 4.59
N ARG A 379 20.40 -28.85 5.51
CA ARG A 379 20.62 -28.93 6.97
C ARG A 379 20.64 -30.36 7.49
N LEU A 380 19.93 -31.25 6.83
CA LEU A 380 19.94 -32.69 7.13
C LEU A 380 21.07 -33.49 6.44
N GLY A 381 21.95 -32.82 5.69
CA GLY A 381 23.03 -33.47 4.96
C GLY A 381 22.60 -34.26 3.71
N ARG A 382 21.34 -34.13 3.29
CA ARG A 382 20.76 -34.78 2.11
C ARG A 382 21.14 -34.03 0.83
N ARG A 383 22.43 -34.00 0.49
CA ARG A 383 23.01 -33.14 -0.57
C ARG A 383 22.32 -33.30 -1.93
N ARG A 384 22.02 -34.56 -2.36
CA ARG A 384 21.37 -34.79 -3.67
C ARG A 384 19.97 -34.13 -3.73
N GLU A 385 19.15 -34.43 -2.72
CA GLU A 385 17.78 -33.86 -2.64
C GLU A 385 17.79 -32.34 -2.52
N ALA A 386 18.73 -31.77 -1.76
CA ALA A 386 18.92 -30.33 -1.66
C ALA A 386 19.24 -29.70 -3.03
N ARG A 387 20.15 -30.31 -3.79
CA ARG A 387 20.53 -29.84 -5.13
C ARG A 387 19.37 -29.91 -6.13
N GLU A 388 18.59 -31.00 -6.12
CA GLU A 388 17.39 -31.14 -6.94
C GLU A 388 16.37 -30.06 -6.63
N ALA A 389 16.09 -29.80 -5.34
CA ALA A 389 15.14 -28.77 -4.91
C ALA A 389 15.63 -27.34 -5.21
N TYR A 390 16.91 -27.01 -5.03
CA TYR A 390 17.45 -25.70 -5.42
C TYR A 390 17.40 -25.47 -6.93
N ARG A 391 17.60 -26.50 -7.76
CA ARG A 391 17.44 -26.39 -9.22
C ARG A 391 16.00 -26.10 -9.60
N ALA A 392 15.02 -26.74 -8.95
CA ALA A 392 13.61 -26.44 -9.15
C ALA A 392 13.28 -25.01 -8.73
N ALA A 393 13.78 -24.56 -7.57
CA ALA A 393 13.62 -23.18 -7.12
C ALA A 393 14.22 -22.17 -8.13
N LEU A 394 15.44 -22.42 -8.63
CA LEU A 394 16.13 -21.55 -9.58
C LEU A 394 15.38 -21.40 -10.91
N ALA A 395 14.76 -22.48 -11.38
CA ALA A 395 13.95 -22.45 -12.61
C ALA A 395 12.72 -21.55 -12.50
N LEU A 396 12.19 -21.38 -11.28
CA LEU A 396 10.99 -20.58 -10.99
C LEU A 396 11.31 -19.15 -10.50
N ALA A 397 12.50 -18.92 -9.93
CA ALA A 397 12.91 -17.64 -9.39
C ALA A 397 13.06 -16.58 -10.50
N ARG A 398 12.42 -15.43 -10.32
CA ARG A 398 12.40 -14.31 -11.30
C ARG A 398 13.26 -13.11 -10.90
N GLN A 399 13.48 -12.92 -9.60
CA GLN A 399 14.30 -11.82 -9.08
C GLN A 399 15.79 -12.17 -9.12
N GLU A 400 16.61 -11.24 -9.58
CA GLU A 400 18.05 -11.45 -9.69
C GLU A 400 18.73 -11.70 -8.33
N PRO A 401 18.42 -10.98 -7.22
CA PRO A 401 19.01 -11.28 -5.91
C PRO A 401 18.67 -12.67 -5.38
N GLU A 402 17.43 -13.14 -5.61
CA GLU A 402 17.01 -14.49 -5.21
C GLU A 402 17.72 -15.57 -6.04
N ARG A 403 17.85 -15.36 -7.35
CA ARG A 403 18.57 -16.26 -8.24
C ARG A 403 20.03 -16.40 -7.82
N ARG A 404 20.72 -15.28 -7.55
CA ARG A 404 22.14 -15.29 -7.07
C ARG A 404 22.26 -16.04 -5.74
N PHE A 405 21.34 -15.84 -4.82
CA PHE A 405 21.30 -16.56 -3.56
C PHE A 405 21.19 -18.07 -3.78
N ILE A 406 20.25 -18.52 -4.62
CA ILE A 406 20.07 -19.96 -4.91
C ILE A 406 21.29 -20.54 -5.64
N GLU A 407 21.89 -19.81 -6.58
CA GLU A 407 23.09 -20.22 -7.30
C GLU A 407 24.30 -20.36 -6.35
N GLN A 408 24.42 -19.45 -5.38
CA GLN A 408 25.45 -19.58 -4.34
C GLN A 408 25.26 -20.83 -3.52
N ARG A 409 24.02 -21.10 -3.06
CA ARG A 409 23.70 -22.33 -2.30
C ARG A 409 23.97 -23.60 -3.10
N LEU A 410 23.75 -23.60 -4.41
CA LEU A 410 24.10 -24.72 -5.28
C LEU A 410 25.61 -24.95 -5.34
N ARG A 411 26.43 -23.88 -5.47
CA ARG A 411 27.91 -23.99 -5.44
C ARG A 411 28.46 -24.52 -4.13
N GLU A 412 27.81 -24.20 -3.00
CA GLU A 412 28.20 -24.73 -1.67
C GLU A 412 27.95 -26.24 -1.52
N LEU A 413 27.13 -26.83 -2.39
CA LEU A 413 26.78 -28.26 -2.39
C LEU A 413 27.66 -29.08 -3.35
N ASP A 414 28.43 -28.42 -4.24
CA ASP A 414 29.39 -29.06 -5.10
C ASP A 414 30.63 -29.49 -4.31
#